data_8d2a5b33495a783a4b96c28c6a985a2b
#
_entry.id   8d2a5b33495a783a4b96c28c6a985a2b
#
_cell.length_a   1.000
_cell.length_b   1.000
_cell.length_c   1.000
_cell.angle_alpha   90.00
_cell.angle_beta   90.00
_cell.angle_gamma   90.00
#
_symmetry.space_group_name_H-M   'P 1'
#
loop_
_entity.id
_entity.type
_entity.pdbx_description
1 polymer ?
#
loop_
_entity_poly.entity_id
_entity_poly.type
_entity_poly.pdbx_seq_one_letter_code
_entity_poly.pdbx_strand_id
1 'polypeptide(L)'
;MVADIHQLCDEAKMYAFAAVCVPPNFVKLAKTLTAGTDVKVATVIGFPFGYSATEAKIAEIILAMVDGADELDVVANISAIKNGDWMAIADEINHIMPVIRSKGKIVKIIIESGVLTDDEIMKCCDIYSIAGIDYLKTSTGYAEKGASVEAVKLFRKYLPEHIQIKASGGIRDYATTKSM
;
A
#
# COMPACT_ATOMS: atom_id res chain seq x y z
N MET A 1 20.41 5.61 -7.56
CA MET A 1 18.92 5.73 -7.71
C MET A 1 18.41 5.23 -9.05
N VAL A 2 18.77 5.77 -10.22
CA VAL A 2 18.30 5.19 -11.51
C VAL A 2 18.84 3.77 -11.70
N ALA A 3 20.11 3.52 -11.41
CA ALA A 3 20.72 2.19 -11.48
C ALA A 3 20.00 1.18 -10.57
N ASP A 4 19.57 1.61 -9.37
CA ASP A 4 18.85 0.74 -8.43
C ASP A 4 17.47 0.33 -8.98
N ILE A 5 16.79 1.23 -9.73
CA ILE A 5 15.52 0.90 -10.39
C ILE A 5 15.74 -0.12 -11.52
N HIS A 6 16.81 0.02 -12.31
CA HIS A 6 17.17 -0.97 -13.32
C HIS A 6 17.42 -2.34 -12.68
N GLN A 7 18.27 -2.40 -11.65
CA GLN A 7 18.56 -3.63 -10.94
C GLN A 7 17.28 -4.27 -10.37
N LEU A 8 16.43 -3.49 -9.67
CA LEU A 8 15.17 -3.97 -9.11
C LEU A 8 14.27 -4.59 -10.19
N CYS A 9 14.12 -3.93 -11.34
CA CYS A 9 13.29 -4.44 -12.43
C CYS A 9 13.89 -5.69 -13.07
N ASP A 10 15.23 -5.76 -13.21
CA ASP A 10 15.91 -6.94 -13.75
C ASP A 10 15.79 -8.14 -12.81
N GLU A 11 15.97 -7.94 -11.51
CA GLU A 11 15.73 -8.98 -10.50
C GLU A 11 14.26 -9.43 -10.49
N ALA A 12 13.30 -8.50 -10.56
CA ALA A 12 11.89 -8.83 -10.59
C ALA A 12 11.51 -9.70 -11.80
N LYS A 13 12.10 -9.44 -12.97
CA LYS A 13 11.92 -10.27 -14.17
C LYS A 13 12.56 -11.64 -14.01
N MET A 14 13.82 -11.67 -13.50
CA MET A 14 14.58 -12.90 -13.30
C MET A 14 13.89 -13.89 -12.35
N TYR A 15 13.34 -13.36 -11.24
CA TYR A 15 12.72 -14.17 -10.19
C TYR A 15 11.19 -14.22 -10.28
N ALA A 16 10.60 -13.67 -11.35
CA ALA A 16 9.15 -13.63 -11.56
C ALA A 16 8.38 -13.03 -10.36
N PHE A 17 8.84 -11.87 -9.85
CA PHE A 17 8.13 -11.17 -8.78
C PHE A 17 6.76 -10.68 -9.26
N ALA A 18 5.78 -10.65 -8.35
CA ALA A 18 4.46 -10.15 -8.67
C ALA A 18 4.47 -8.66 -9.04
N ALA A 19 5.29 -7.86 -8.34
CA ALA A 19 5.38 -6.41 -8.57
C ALA A 19 6.73 -5.85 -8.11
N VAL A 20 7.12 -4.70 -8.70
CA VAL A 20 8.12 -3.79 -8.15
C VAL A 20 7.42 -2.60 -7.51
N CYS A 21 7.92 -2.11 -6.37
CA CYS A 21 7.39 -0.92 -5.73
C CYS A 21 8.45 0.18 -5.78
N VAL A 22 8.13 1.27 -6.47
CA VAL A 22 9.06 2.37 -6.74
C VAL A 22 8.50 3.72 -6.28
N PRO A 23 9.36 4.71 -5.98
CA PRO A 23 8.90 6.08 -5.75
C PRO A 23 8.11 6.63 -6.96
N PRO A 24 7.15 7.56 -6.76
CA PRO A 24 6.26 8.03 -7.83
C PRO A 24 6.98 8.55 -9.08
N ASN A 25 8.09 9.24 -8.90
CA ASN A 25 8.90 9.80 -10.00
C ASN A 25 9.61 8.74 -10.86
N PHE A 26 9.61 7.47 -10.45
CA PHE A 26 10.20 6.35 -11.20
C PHE A 26 9.16 5.39 -11.80
N VAL A 27 7.86 5.65 -11.64
CA VAL A 27 6.80 4.79 -12.18
C VAL A 27 6.93 4.61 -13.68
N LYS A 28 7.09 5.69 -14.43
CA LYS A 28 7.23 5.66 -15.89
C LYS A 28 8.46 4.85 -16.34
N LEU A 29 9.60 5.02 -15.64
CA LEU A 29 10.80 4.24 -15.92
C LEU A 29 10.58 2.76 -15.64
N ALA A 30 10.06 2.41 -14.45
CA ALA A 30 9.79 1.03 -14.07
C ALA A 30 8.81 0.37 -15.05
N LYS A 31 7.76 1.09 -15.47
CA LYS A 31 6.79 0.59 -16.48
C LYS A 31 7.44 0.28 -17.82
N THR A 32 8.39 1.12 -18.24
CA THR A 32 9.18 0.86 -19.47
C THR A 32 10.07 -0.39 -19.30
N LEU A 33 10.73 -0.53 -18.15
CA LEU A 33 11.66 -1.63 -17.89
C LEU A 33 10.97 -2.99 -17.69
N THR A 34 9.72 -3.00 -17.25
CA THR A 34 8.90 -4.21 -17.05
C THR A 34 7.97 -4.51 -18.23
N ALA A 35 8.05 -3.72 -19.32
CA ALA A 35 7.20 -3.92 -20.49
C ALA A 35 7.38 -5.33 -21.08
N GLY A 36 6.27 -5.96 -21.48
CA GLY A 36 6.27 -7.32 -22.05
C GLY A 36 6.43 -8.44 -21.02
N THR A 37 6.36 -8.13 -19.71
CA THR A 37 6.37 -9.11 -18.62
C THR A 37 5.11 -9.01 -17.77
N ASP A 38 4.87 -9.99 -16.89
CA ASP A 38 3.74 -9.98 -15.95
C ASP A 38 4.01 -9.14 -14.69
N VAL A 39 5.24 -8.64 -14.51
CA VAL A 39 5.64 -7.84 -13.33
C VAL A 39 4.86 -6.53 -13.32
N LYS A 40 4.10 -6.30 -12.25
CA LYS A 40 3.31 -5.08 -12.04
C LYS A 40 4.18 -3.96 -11.48
N VAL A 41 3.75 -2.72 -11.71
CA VAL A 41 4.39 -1.54 -11.13
C VAL A 41 3.49 -0.99 -10.04
N ALA A 42 3.96 -1.04 -8.80
CA ALA A 42 3.34 -0.42 -7.64
C ALA A 42 4.05 0.88 -7.30
N THR A 43 3.30 1.85 -6.76
CA THR A 43 3.87 3.07 -6.19
C THR A 43 3.11 3.51 -4.95
N VAL A 44 3.66 4.48 -4.22
CA VAL A 44 3.11 4.97 -2.96
C VAL A 44 2.41 6.31 -3.15
N ILE A 45 1.39 6.57 -2.32
CA ILE A 45 0.57 7.78 -2.33
C ILE A 45 0.47 8.34 -0.91
N GLY A 46 0.64 9.65 -0.75
CA GLY A 46 0.62 10.32 0.56
C GLY A 46 1.74 9.86 1.49
N PHE A 47 2.84 9.41 0.94
CA PHE A 47 3.87 8.68 1.66
C PHE A 47 4.89 9.63 2.33
N PRO A 48 5.42 9.34 3.58
CA PRO A 48 5.14 8.09 4.32
C PRO A 48 4.06 8.21 5.41
N PHE A 49 3.53 9.39 5.73
CA PHE A 49 2.70 9.61 6.93
C PHE A 49 1.20 9.74 6.65
N GLY A 50 0.79 9.88 5.39
CA GLY A 50 -0.60 9.89 4.99
C GLY A 50 -1.42 11.12 5.34
N TYR A 51 -0.84 12.18 5.88
CA TYR A 51 -1.57 13.38 6.32
C TYR A 51 -1.67 14.50 5.28
N SER A 52 -1.37 14.21 4.03
CA SER A 52 -1.70 15.11 2.91
C SER A 52 -3.22 15.24 2.78
N ALA A 53 -3.68 16.38 2.30
CA ALA A 53 -5.11 16.56 1.97
C ALA A 53 -5.57 15.50 0.96
N THR A 54 -6.83 15.10 1.05
CA THR A 54 -7.41 14.06 0.17
C THR A 54 -7.27 14.41 -1.30
N GLU A 55 -7.46 15.67 -1.66
CA GLU A 55 -7.30 16.17 -3.02
C GLU A 55 -5.86 16.04 -3.54
N ALA A 56 -4.87 16.24 -2.67
CA ALA A 56 -3.47 16.03 -3.02
C ALA A 56 -3.18 14.55 -3.27
N LYS A 57 -3.69 13.63 -2.44
CA LYS A 57 -3.59 12.19 -2.69
C LYS A 57 -4.29 11.79 -3.99
N ILE A 58 -5.45 12.36 -4.30
CA ILE A 58 -6.16 12.12 -5.56
C ILE A 58 -5.31 12.57 -6.75
N ALA A 59 -4.67 13.73 -6.68
CA ALA A 59 -3.76 14.20 -7.72
C ALA A 59 -2.56 13.25 -7.90
N GLU A 60 -1.93 12.80 -6.81
CA GLU A 60 -0.85 11.79 -6.86
C GLU A 60 -1.33 10.48 -7.51
N ILE A 61 -2.52 9.99 -7.15
CA ILE A 61 -3.14 8.79 -7.71
C ILE A 61 -3.31 8.93 -9.23
N ILE A 62 -3.88 10.05 -9.69
CA ILE A 62 -4.10 10.29 -11.11
C ILE A 62 -2.77 10.29 -11.86
N LEU A 63 -1.77 11.02 -11.37
CA LEU A 63 -0.45 11.07 -11.98
C LEU A 63 0.22 9.70 -12.02
N ALA A 64 0.19 8.95 -10.92
CA ALA A 64 0.75 7.61 -10.88
C ALA A 64 0.09 6.67 -11.89
N MET A 65 -1.24 6.74 -12.04
CA MET A 65 -1.97 5.94 -13.04
C MET A 65 -1.63 6.35 -14.47
N VAL A 66 -1.46 7.66 -14.74
CA VAL A 66 -1.04 8.19 -16.05
C VAL A 66 0.37 7.71 -16.40
N ASP A 67 1.27 7.68 -15.43
CA ASP A 67 2.64 7.19 -15.61
C ASP A 67 2.73 5.66 -15.72
N GLY A 68 1.63 4.96 -15.50
CA GLY A 68 1.52 3.52 -15.75
C GLY A 68 1.55 2.63 -14.51
N ALA A 69 1.32 3.16 -13.31
CA ALA A 69 1.17 2.33 -12.12
C ALA A 69 -0.02 1.36 -12.28
N ASP A 70 0.20 0.12 -11.89
CA ASP A 70 -0.80 -0.95 -11.87
C ASP A 70 -1.43 -1.06 -10.47
N GLU A 71 -0.66 -0.73 -9.44
CA GLU A 71 -1.02 -0.86 -8.02
C GLU A 71 -0.64 0.41 -7.25
N LEU A 72 -1.51 0.83 -6.34
CA LEU A 72 -1.38 2.06 -5.55
C LEU A 72 -1.38 1.73 -4.07
N ASP A 73 -0.24 1.94 -3.40
CA ASP A 73 -0.07 1.75 -1.96
C ASP A 73 -0.33 3.10 -1.26
N VAL A 74 -1.57 3.35 -0.87
CA VAL A 74 -2.03 4.63 -0.28
C VAL A 74 -1.83 4.60 1.23
N VAL A 75 -1.13 5.58 1.80
CA VAL A 75 -0.99 5.69 3.25
C VAL A 75 -2.24 6.34 3.84
N ALA A 76 -2.88 5.65 4.81
CA ALA A 76 -3.96 6.20 5.61
C ALA A 76 -3.50 7.45 6.38
N ASN A 77 -4.40 8.36 6.70
CA ASN A 77 -4.05 9.49 7.54
C ASN A 77 -3.83 9.03 8.99
N ILE A 78 -2.56 8.76 9.33
CA ILE A 78 -2.19 8.23 10.65
C ILE A 78 -2.59 9.19 11.77
N SER A 79 -2.52 10.51 11.54
CA SER A 79 -2.95 11.51 12.53
C SER A 79 -4.45 11.41 12.82
N ALA A 80 -5.28 11.22 11.79
CA ALA A 80 -6.71 11.04 11.97
C ALA A 80 -7.03 9.74 12.73
N ILE A 81 -6.36 8.64 12.42
CA ILE A 81 -6.50 7.38 13.16
C ILE A 81 -6.17 7.58 14.64
N LYS A 82 -5.01 8.20 14.95
CA LYS A 82 -4.58 8.43 16.34
C LYS A 82 -5.49 9.38 17.12
N ASN A 83 -6.19 10.27 16.43
CA ASN A 83 -7.19 11.16 17.02
C ASN A 83 -8.58 10.53 17.11
N GLY A 84 -8.78 9.32 16.60
CA GLY A 84 -10.09 8.67 16.53
C GLY A 84 -11.07 9.33 15.55
N ASP A 85 -10.55 10.09 14.58
CA ASP A 85 -11.37 10.73 13.54
C ASP A 85 -11.69 9.74 12.42
N TRP A 86 -12.54 8.78 12.77
CA TRP A 86 -12.94 7.70 11.85
C TRP A 86 -13.79 8.20 10.69
N MET A 87 -14.46 9.34 10.87
CA MET A 87 -15.22 9.97 9.79
C MET A 87 -14.30 10.48 8.70
N ALA A 88 -13.23 11.18 9.06
CA ALA A 88 -12.22 11.63 8.08
C ALA A 88 -11.57 10.46 7.34
N ILE A 89 -11.31 9.34 8.00
CA ILE A 89 -10.79 8.12 7.37
C ILE A 89 -11.78 7.54 6.37
N ALA A 90 -13.06 7.44 6.74
CA ALA A 90 -14.09 6.94 5.85
C ALA A 90 -14.33 7.87 4.65
N ASP A 91 -14.34 9.18 4.87
CA ASP A 91 -14.51 10.18 3.82
C ASP A 91 -13.34 10.14 2.84
N GLU A 92 -12.10 10.07 3.32
CA GLU A 92 -10.91 9.97 2.47
C GLU A 92 -11.02 8.77 1.53
N ILE A 93 -11.27 7.58 2.06
CA ILE A 93 -11.31 6.38 1.23
C ILE A 93 -12.48 6.39 0.25
N ASN A 94 -13.63 6.93 0.63
CA ASN A 94 -14.80 7.08 -0.22
C ASN A 94 -14.54 8.02 -1.43
N HIS A 95 -13.69 9.03 -1.26
CA HIS A 95 -13.29 9.91 -2.37
C HIS A 95 -12.21 9.28 -3.27
N ILE A 96 -11.30 8.50 -2.71
CA ILE A 96 -10.19 7.87 -3.43
C ILE A 96 -10.66 6.68 -4.28
N MET A 97 -11.48 5.81 -3.72
CA MET A 97 -11.86 4.54 -4.36
C MET A 97 -12.49 4.69 -5.74
N PRO A 98 -13.47 5.61 -5.99
CA PRO A 98 -14.03 5.79 -7.32
C PRO A 98 -12.98 6.16 -8.38
N VAL A 99 -12.00 6.98 -8.01
CA VAL A 99 -10.92 7.40 -8.92
C VAL A 99 -10.07 6.20 -9.34
N ILE A 100 -9.65 5.37 -8.39
CA ILE A 100 -8.84 4.19 -8.64
C ILE A 100 -9.63 3.15 -9.43
N ARG A 101 -10.87 2.87 -9.04
CA ARG A 101 -11.75 1.89 -9.68
C ARG A 101 -12.12 2.28 -11.12
N SER A 102 -12.19 3.58 -11.44
CA SER A 102 -12.44 4.03 -12.81
C SER A 102 -11.41 3.54 -13.83
N LYS A 103 -10.22 3.15 -13.37
CA LYS A 103 -9.11 2.62 -14.18
C LYS A 103 -8.80 1.15 -13.89
N GLY A 104 -9.61 0.46 -13.09
CA GLY A 104 -9.41 -0.95 -12.74
C GLY A 104 -8.08 -1.24 -12.04
N LYS A 105 -7.56 -0.28 -11.26
CA LYS A 105 -6.28 -0.43 -10.56
C LYS A 105 -6.47 -1.07 -9.19
N ILE A 106 -5.41 -1.74 -8.73
CA ILE A 106 -5.34 -2.33 -7.39
C ILE A 106 -4.99 -1.26 -6.36
N VAL A 107 -5.70 -1.25 -5.25
CA VAL A 107 -5.43 -0.37 -4.10
C VAL A 107 -5.01 -1.16 -2.88
N LYS A 108 -3.94 -0.71 -2.23
CA LYS A 108 -3.50 -1.24 -0.94
C LYS A 108 -3.43 -0.08 0.05
N ILE A 109 -4.07 -0.22 1.19
CA ILE A 109 -4.06 0.82 2.23
C ILE A 109 -3.01 0.47 3.28
N ILE A 110 -2.05 1.38 3.49
CA ILE A 110 -1.03 1.26 4.54
C ILE A 110 -1.55 1.95 5.80
N ILE A 111 -1.72 1.20 6.88
CA ILE A 111 -2.21 1.75 8.15
C ILE A 111 -1.11 1.98 9.18
N GLU A 112 0.15 1.63 8.89
CA GLU A 112 1.30 1.73 9.80
C GLU A 112 1.02 1.03 11.14
N SER A 113 0.68 -0.25 11.07
CA SER A 113 0.21 -1.05 12.21
C SER A 113 1.15 -1.03 13.43
N GLY A 114 2.45 -0.76 13.22
CA GLY A 114 3.43 -0.70 14.30
C GLY A 114 3.26 0.45 15.29
N VAL A 115 2.43 1.46 14.95
CA VAL A 115 2.11 2.61 15.82
C VAL A 115 0.68 2.61 16.31
N LEU A 116 -0.13 1.62 15.90
CA LEU A 116 -1.54 1.52 16.25
C LEU A 116 -1.78 0.52 17.39
N THR A 117 -2.83 0.75 18.15
CA THR A 117 -3.39 -0.25 19.08
C THR A 117 -4.20 -1.29 18.31
N ASP A 118 -4.49 -2.42 18.94
CA ASP A 118 -5.33 -3.48 18.36
C ASP A 118 -6.75 -2.94 18.01
N ASP A 119 -7.33 -2.09 18.87
CA ASP A 119 -8.64 -1.47 18.63
C ASP A 119 -8.62 -0.53 17.41
N GLU A 120 -7.55 0.25 17.24
CA GLU A 120 -7.37 1.09 16.06
C GLU A 120 -7.21 0.24 14.78
N ILE A 121 -6.48 -0.87 14.85
CA ILE A 121 -6.35 -1.82 13.73
C ILE A 121 -7.69 -2.43 13.38
N MET A 122 -8.46 -2.92 14.37
CA MET A 122 -9.79 -3.48 14.14
C MET A 122 -10.71 -2.47 13.46
N LYS A 123 -10.70 -1.22 13.92
CA LYS A 123 -11.51 -0.15 13.33
C LYS A 123 -11.11 0.16 11.88
N CYS A 124 -9.80 0.13 11.58
CA CYS A 124 -9.32 0.23 10.21
C CYS A 124 -9.80 -0.95 9.35
N CYS A 125 -9.75 -2.17 9.86
CA CYS A 125 -10.25 -3.35 9.14
C CYS A 125 -11.73 -3.17 8.77
N ASP A 126 -12.57 -2.69 9.70
CA ASP A 126 -14.00 -2.45 9.45
C ASP A 126 -14.22 -1.43 8.33
N ILE A 127 -13.61 -0.24 8.46
CA ILE A 127 -13.80 0.87 7.51
C ILE A 127 -13.33 0.48 6.11
N TYR A 128 -12.13 -0.08 6.00
CA TYR A 128 -11.55 -0.42 4.71
C TYR A 128 -12.20 -1.66 4.07
N SER A 129 -12.77 -2.56 4.88
CA SER A 129 -13.59 -3.66 4.37
C SER A 129 -14.87 -3.15 3.70
N ILE A 130 -15.55 -2.18 4.33
CA ILE A 130 -16.74 -1.55 3.77
C ILE A 130 -16.42 -0.81 2.47
N ALA A 131 -15.27 -0.14 2.42
CA ALA A 131 -14.80 0.56 1.22
C ALA A 131 -14.40 -0.38 0.06
N GLY A 132 -14.23 -1.68 0.31
CA GLY A 132 -13.92 -2.67 -0.71
C GLY A 132 -12.54 -2.52 -1.31
N ILE A 133 -11.53 -2.31 -0.47
CA ILE A 133 -10.12 -2.29 -0.90
C ILE A 133 -9.64 -3.68 -1.34
N ASP A 134 -8.52 -3.75 -2.08
CA ASP A 134 -7.96 -5.06 -2.48
C ASP A 134 -7.01 -5.62 -1.41
N TYR A 135 -6.21 -4.74 -0.77
CA TYR A 135 -5.25 -5.14 0.26
C TYR A 135 -5.23 -4.18 1.43
N LEU A 136 -5.08 -4.72 2.65
CA LEU A 136 -4.60 -3.96 3.79
C LEU A 136 -3.11 -4.25 3.97
N LYS A 137 -2.29 -3.18 4.06
CA LYS A 137 -0.84 -3.27 4.17
C LYS A 137 -0.39 -2.79 5.55
N THR A 138 0.55 -3.51 6.15
CA THR A 138 0.97 -3.26 7.53
C THR A 138 1.69 -1.93 7.69
N SER A 139 2.71 -1.66 6.88
CA SER A 139 3.70 -0.64 7.24
C SER A 139 4.31 0.06 6.03
N THR A 140 4.76 1.29 6.25
CA THR A 140 5.56 2.06 5.28
C THR A 140 7.01 1.59 5.24
N GLY A 141 7.54 1.12 6.36
CA GLY A 141 8.94 0.82 6.58
C GLY A 141 9.75 2.00 7.16
N TYR A 142 9.10 3.13 7.46
CA TYR A 142 9.71 4.33 8.05
C TYR A 142 9.49 4.45 9.56
N ALA A 143 8.49 3.75 10.10
CA ALA A 143 8.31 3.66 11.54
C ALA A 143 9.33 2.69 12.17
N GLU A 144 9.53 2.82 13.47
CA GLU A 144 10.46 1.97 14.24
C GLU A 144 10.09 0.48 14.13
N LYS A 145 8.77 0.18 14.11
CA LYS A 145 8.26 -1.19 13.98
C LYS A 145 7.64 -1.38 12.60
N GLY A 146 8.10 -2.41 11.89
CA GLY A 146 7.52 -2.85 10.62
C GLY A 146 6.40 -3.88 10.80
N ALA A 147 6.32 -4.83 9.86
CA ALA A 147 5.37 -5.94 9.93
C ALA A 147 5.64 -6.82 11.16
N SER A 148 4.57 -7.33 11.78
CA SER A 148 4.66 -8.38 12.81
C SER A 148 3.64 -9.48 12.54
N VAL A 149 3.95 -10.69 12.99
CA VAL A 149 3.06 -11.85 12.87
C VAL A 149 1.73 -11.58 13.60
N GLU A 150 1.78 -10.87 14.72
CA GLU A 150 0.61 -10.49 15.52
C GLU A 150 -0.32 -9.60 14.72
N ALA A 151 0.22 -8.54 14.08
CA ALA A 151 -0.57 -7.64 13.23
C ALA A 151 -1.19 -8.38 12.04
N VAL A 152 -0.44 -9.27 11.36
CA VAL A 152 -0.95 -10.06 10.24
C VAL A 152 -2.07 -11.00 10.70
N LYS A 153 -1.93 -11.67 11.84
CA LYS A 153 -3.00 -12.50 12.44
C LYS A 153 -4.23 -11.68 12.78
N LEU A 154 -4.04 -10.48 13.33
CA LEU A 154 -5.13 -9.58 13.66
C LEU A 154 -5.88 -9.15 12.39
N PHE A 155 -5.16 -8.74 11.35
CA PHE A 155 -5.75 -8.42 10.04
C PHE A 155 -6.57 -9.60 9.52
N ARG A 156 -5.98 -10.81 9.49
CA ARG A 156 -6.69 -11.98 8.95
C ARG A 156 -7.94 -12.35 9.76
N LYS A 157 -7.94 -12.09 11.05
CA LYS A 157 -9.09 -12.34 11.91
C LYS A 157 -10.27 -11.42 11.61
N TYR A 158 -10.02 -10.15 11.26
CA TYR A 158 -11.05 -9.12 11.11
C TYR A 158 -11.35 -8.73 9.66
N LEU A 159 -10.46 -9.02 8.71
CA LEU A 159 -10.72 -8.78 7.30
C LEU A 159 -11.52 -9.91 6.67
N PRO A 160 -12.45 -9.61 5.74
CA PRO A 160 -13.03 -10.63 4.86
C PRO A 160 -11.96 -11.36 4.05
N GLU A 161 -12.22 -12.62 3.69
CA GLU A 161 -11.25 -13.45 2.97
C GLU A 161 -10.80 -12.88 1.61
N HIS A 162 -11.68 -12.15 0.93
CA HIS A 162 -11.38 -11.55 -0.36
C HIS A 162 -10.42 -10.36 -0.27
N ILE A 163 -10.25 -9.73 0.91
CA ILE A 163 -9.25 -8.68 1.11
C ILE A 163 -7.93 -9.33 1.48
N GLN A 164 -6.93 -9.08 0.65
CA GLN A 164 -5.60 -9.63 0.84
C GLN A 164 -4.79 -8.83 1.87
N ILE A 165 -3.74 -9.43 2.39
CA ILE A 165 -2.83 -8.78 3.35
C ILE A 165 -1.46 -8.62 2.72
N LYS A 166 -0.87 -7.43 2.85
CA LYS A 166 0.52 -7.19 2.48
C LYS A 166 1.34 -6.87 3.74
N ALA A 167 2.15 -7.83 4.18
CA ALA A 167 3.16 -7.58 5.20
C ALA A 167 4.34 -6.81 4.58
N SER A 168 4.80 -5.76 5.22
CA SER A 168 5.92 -4.94 4.74
C SER A 168 6.65 -4.22 5.88
N GLY A 169 7.92 -3.88 5.62
CA GLY A 169 8.78 -3.28 6.63
C GLY A 169 9.47 -4.32 7.52
N GLY A 170 10.80 -4.33 7.50
CA GLY A 170 11.61 -5.22 8.36
C GLY A 170 11.77 -6.66 7.88
N ILE A 171 11.10 -7.08 6.81
CA ILE A 171 11.21 -8.45 6.26
C ILE A 171 12.46 -8.53 5.38
N ARG A 172 13.51 -9.21 5.84
CA ARG A 172 14.83 -9.24 5.16
C ARG A 172 15.39 -10.64 4.91
N ASP A 173 14.70 -11.67 5.37
CA ASP A 173 15.15 -13.05 5.25
C ASP A 173 13.97 -14.01 5.04
N TYR A 174 14.30 -15.23 4.61
CA TYR A 174 13.31 -16.26 4.31
C TYR A 174 12.52 -16.71 5.55
N ALA A 175 13.17 -16.81 6.71
CA ALA A 175 12.50 -17.26 7.94
C ALA A 175 11.40 -16.27 8.36
N THR A 176 11.71 -14.97 8.36
CA THR A 176 10.75 -13.89 8.60
C THR A 176 9.63 -13.91 7.57
N THR A 177 9.96 -14.04 6.28
CA THR A 177 8.94 -14.12 5.21
C THR A 177 7.97 -15.28 5.43
N LYS A 178 8.51 -16.46 5.80
CA LYS A 178 7.69 -17.66 6.01
C LYS A 178 6.79 -17.58 7.24
N SER A 179 7.15 -16.76 8.23
CA SER A 179 6.36 -16.59 9.46
C SER A 179 5.17 -15.67 9.31
N MET A 180 5.15 -14.81 8.28
CA MET A 180 4.05 -13.90 7.95
C MET A 180 2.92 -14.59 7.19
#